data_2202c071722fe64cad7af38f56bf6580
#
_entry.id   2202c071722fe64cad7af38f56bf6580
#
_cell.length_a   1.000
_cell.length_b   1.000
_cell.length_c   1.000
_cell.angle_alpha   90.00
_cell.angle_beta   90.00
_cell.angle_gamma   90.00
#
_symmetry.space_group_name_H-M   'P 1'
#
loop_
_entity.id
_entity.type
_entity.pdbx_description
1 polymer ?
#
loop_
_entity_poly.entity_id
_entity_poly.type
_entity_poly.pdbx_seq_one_letter_code
_entity_poly.pdbx_strand_id
1 'polypeptide(L)'
;MTGFLNRPDGARVAWQGVAGAGPTVVWLGGFMSDMTGTKAQALSDWAEASGRAFVRFDYFGHGASSGDFQDGTISRWLADALAVLDDLTTGEVVLV
;
A
#
# COMPACT_ATOMS: atom_id res chain seq x y z
N MET A 1 -3.60 -0.85 11.74
CA MET A 1 -4.33 -1.96 11.08
C MET A 1 -3.41 -2.62 10.06
N THR A 2 -3.50 -3.92 9.97
CA THR A 2 -2.73 -4.69 8.97
C THR A 2 -3.66 -5.68 8.31
N GLY A 3 -3.36 -6.11 7.10
CA GLY A 3 -4.16 -7.10 6.42
C GLY A 3 -3.59 -7.49 5.07
N PHE A 4 -4.35 -8.33 4.39
CA PHE A 4 -4.08 -8.74 3.02
C PHE A 4 -5.30 -8.42 2.15
N LEU A 5 -5.04 -7.84 1.00
CA LEU A 5 -6.05 -7.60 -0.02
C LEU A 5 -5.97 -8.72 -1.05
N ASN A 6 -7.06 -9.47 -1.21
CA ASN A 6 -7.10 -10.58 -2.16
C ASN A 6 -7.24 -10.08 -3.59
N ARG A 7 -6.47 -10.66 -4.49
CA ARG A 7 -6.54 -10.35 -5.91
C ARG A 7 -7.27 -11.47 -6.68
N PRO A 8 -7.86 -11.17 -7.84
CA PRO A 8 -8.65 -12.16 -8.59
C PRO A 8 -7.92 -13.44 -8.95
N ASP A 9 -6.60 -13.41 -9.08
CA ASP A 9 -5.77 -14.58 -9.39
C ASP A 9 -5.35 -15.38 -8.16
N GLY A 10 -5.85 -15.03 -6.97
CA GLY A 10 -5.52 -15.69 -5.72
C GLY A 10 -4.31 -15.12 -5.01
N ALA A 11 -3.59 -14.17 -5.60
CA ALA A 11 -2.50 -13.47 -4.92
C ALA A 11 -3.05 -12.54 -3.83
N ARG A 12 -2.17 -12.17 -2.89
CA ARG A 12 -2.52 -11.28 -1.78
C ARG A 12 -1.53 -10.13 -1.70
N VAL A 13 -2.07 -8.93 -1.54
CA VAL A 13 -1.30 -7.70 -1.35
C VAL A 13 -1.30 -7.35 0.14
N ALA A 14 -0.14 -7.36 0.75
CA ALA A 14 0.01 -6.98 2.17
C ALA A 14 -0.11 -5.47 2.31
N TRP A 15 -0.83 -5.02 3.33
CA TRP A 15 -0.99 -3.59 3.60
C TRP A 15 -1.02 -3.31 5.10
N GLN A 16 -0.69 -2.07 5.44
CA GLN A 16 -0.82 -1.52 6.79
C GLN A 16 -1.47 -0.14 6.69
N GLY A 17 -2.32 0.17 7.65
CA GLY A 17 -3.04 1.44 7.64
C GLY A 17 -3.10 2.10 9.00
N VAL A 18 -3.28 3.41 8.96
CA VAL A 18 -3.57 4.26 10.12
C VAL A 18 -4.92 4.90 9.87
N ALA A 19 -5.85 4.74 10.82
CA ALA A 19 -7.14 5.40 10.74
C ALA A 19 -7.01 6.88 11.10
N GLY A 20 -7.79 7.72 10.44
CA GLY A 20 -7.75 9.15 10.72
C GLY A 20 -8.60 9.95 9.73
N ALA A 21 -8.41 11.27 9.77
CA ALA A 21 -9.11 12.18 8.87
C ALA A 21 -8.53 12.10 7.45
N GLY A 22 -9.40 12.27 6.45
CA GLY A 22 -8.98 12.35 5.05
C GLY A 22 -8.48 13.75 4.69
N PRO A 23 -7.95 13.91 3.47
CA PRO A 23 -7.78 12.84 2.49
C PRO A 23 -6.77 11.79 2.96
N THR A 24 -6.97 10.54 2.52
CA THR A 24 -6.06 9.45 2.85
C THR A 24 -4.74 9.62 2.09
N VAL A 25 -3.64 9.52 2.80
CA VAL A 25 -2.30 9.49 2.18
C VAL A 25 -1.97 8.04 1.86
N VAL A 26 -1.61 7.77 0.62
CA VAL A 26 -1.25 6.43 0.14
C VAL A 26 0.21 6.43 -0.30
N TRP A 27 1.00 5.58 0.32
CA TRP A 27 2.40 5.42 -0.04
C TRP A 27 2.53 4.41 -1.19
N LEU A 28 3.14 4.87 -2.28
CA LEU A 28 3.47 4.04 -3.43
C LEU A 28 4.96 3.74 -3.39
N GLY A 29 5.30 2.50 -3.07
CA GLY A 29 6.69 2.08 -2.93
C GLY A 29 7.47 2.19 -4.22
N GLY A 30 8.78 2.34 -4.08
CA GLY A 30 9.70 2.27 -5.20
C GLY A 30 9.94 0.84 -5.65
N PHE A 31 10.58 0.71 -6.79
CA PHE A 31 10.97 -0.56 -7.37
C PHE A 31 11.89 -1.34 -6.41
N MET A 32 11.55 -2.59 -6.14
CA MET A 32 12.27 -3.47 -5.20
C MET A 32 12.33 -3.00 -3.75
N SER A 33 11.50 -2.02 -3.37
CA SER A 33 11.38 -1.62 -1.97
C SER A 33 10.16 -2.27 -1.31
N ASP A 34 10.04 -2.11 -0.01
CA ASP A 34 8.88 -2.62 0.74
C ASP A 34 8.31 -1.55 1.67
N MET A 35 7.11 -1.83 2.21
CA MET A 35 6.38 -0.89 3.05
C MET A 35 6.97 -0.71 4.45
N THR A 36 8.00 -1.46 4.80
CA THR A 36 8.70 -1.32 6.09
C THR A 36 9.91 -0.40 6.01
N GLY A 37 10.20 0.15 4.83
CA GLY A 37 11.31 1.07 4.62
C GLY A 37 11.19 2.36 5.42
N THR A 38 12.29 3.08 5.53
CA THR A 38 12.39 4.29 6.37
C THR A 38 11.37 5.36 6.02
N LYS A 39 11.17 5.62 4.72
CA LYS A 39 10.21 6.65 4.28
C LYS A 39 8.78 6.27 4.61
N ALA A 40 8.40 5.03 4.35
CA ALA A 40 7.06 4.55 4.64
C ALA A 40 6.78 4.57 6.14
N GLN A 41 7.76 4.17 6.95
CA GLN A 41 7.62 4.21 8.42
C GLN A 41 7.51 5.65 8.93
N ALA A 42 8.31 6.56 8.41
CA ALA A 42 8.25 7.97 8.81
C ALA A 42 6.89 8.59 8.48
N LEU A 43 6.33 8.28 7.32
CA LEU A 43 5.00 8.75 6.94
C LEU A 43 3.90 8.15 7.83
N SER A 44 4.02 6.87 8.18
CA SER A 44 3.09 6.21 9.09
C SER A 44 3.11 6.88 10.48
N ASP A 45 4.29 7.15 11.01
CA ASP A 45 4.45 7.81 12.31
C ASP A 45 3.87 9.23 12.28
N TRP A 46 4.12 9.97 11.20
CA TRP A 46 3.56 11.30 11.02
C TRP A 46 2.03 11.25 10.95
N ALA A 47 1.46 10.30 10.21
CA ALA A 47 0.02 10.16 10.07
C ALA A 47 -0.64 9.86 11.41
N GLU A 48 -0.06 8.95 12.19
CA GLU A 48 -0.55 8.60 13.51
C GLU A 48 -0.52 9.81 14.45
N ALA A 49 0.57 10.55 14.48
CA ALA A 49 0.72 11.73 15.31
C ALA A 49 -0.22 12.87 14.89
N SER A 50 -0.54 12.98 13.62
CA SER A 50 -1.36 14.04 13.04
C SER A 50 -2.84 13.71 12.93
N GLY A 51 -3.26 12.49 13.29
CA GLY A 51 -4.64 12.05 13.12
C GLY A 51 -5.08 11.89 11.68
N ARG A 52 -4.16 11.59 10.78
CA ARG A 52 -4.40 11.44 9.34
C ARG A 52 -4.59 9.98 8.95
N ALA A 53 -5.50 9.73 8.03
CA ALA A 53 -5.61 8.42 7.41
C ALA A 53 -4.41 8.17 6.48
N PHE A 54 -3.82 6.99 6.59
CA PHE A 54 -2.64 6.60 5.82
C PHE A 54 -2.69 5.13 5.49
N VAL A 55 -2.28 4.76 4.27
CA VAL A 55 -2.17 3.37 3.82
C VAL A 55 -0.83 3.18 3.13
N ARG A 56 -0.15 2.10 3.49
CA ARG A 56 1.04 1.61 2.80
C ARG A 56 0.85 0.14 2.45
N PHE A 57 1.48 -0.30 1.39
CA PHE A 57 1.31 -1.68 0.91
C PHE A 57 2.54 -2.13 0.13
N ASP A 58 2.64 -3.44 -0.07
CA ASP A 58 3.65 -4.07 -0.91
C ASP A 58 3.02 -4.53 -2.22
N TYR A 59 3.63 -4.17 -3.33
CA TYR A 59 3.23 -4.71 -4.64
C TYR A 59 3.45 -6.21 -4.72
N PHE A 60 2.78 -6.85 -5.67
CA PHE A 60 3.06 -8.24 -6.02
C PHE A 60 4.57 -8.48 -6.18
N GLY A 61 5.07 -9.55 -5.56
CA GLY A 61 6.49 -9.89 -5.61
C GLY A 61 7.40 -9.03 -4.74
N HIS A 62 6.83 -8.17 -3.89
CA HIS A 62 7.58 -7.31 -2.98
C HIS A 62 7.20 -7.60 -1.53
N GLY A 63 8.15 -7.44 -0.61
CA GLY A 63 7.92 -7.51 0.83
C GLY A 63 7.09 -8.71 1.26
N ALA A 64 5.98 -8.46 1.96
CA ALA A 64 5.10 -9.48 2.50
C ALA A 64 3.98 -9.91 1.55
N SER A 65 3.88 -9.31 0.37
CA SER A 65 2.90 -9.69 -0.64
C SER A 65 3.27 -10.99 -1.33
N SER A 66 2.27 -11.63 -1.97
CA SER A 66 2.45 -12.87 -2.71
C SER A 66 3.32 -12.69 -3.94
N GLY A 67 3.84 -13.81 -4.45
CA GLY A 67 4.50 -13.90 -5.74
C GLY A 67 5.98 -13.62 -5.68
N ASP A 68 6.63 -13.84 -6.83
CA ASP A 68 8.05 -13.55 -7.02
C ASP A 68 8.21 -12.27 -7.84
N PHE A 69 9.21 -11.48 -7.48
CA PHE A 69 9.50 -10.23 -8.19
C PHE A 69 9.65 -10.42 -9.69
N GLN A 70 10.28 -11.52 -10.11
CA GLN A 70 10.52 -11.82 -11.52
C GLN A 70 9.24 -12.00 -12.34
N ASP A 71 8.15 -12.38 -11.68
CA ASP A 71 6.85 -12.60 -12.32
C ASP A 71 6.00 -11.34 -12.37
N GLY A 72 6.47 -10.26 -11.75
CA GLY A 72 5.77 -8.98 -11.74
C GLY A 72 5.98 -8.18 -13.02
N THR A 73 5.01 -7.35 -13.34
CA THR A 73 5.07 -6.40 -14.45
C THR A 73 4.57 -5.04 -13.97
N ILE A 74 4.89 -3.99 -14.70
CA ILE A 74 4.36 -2.65 -14.41
C ILE A 74 2.83 -2.65 -14.43
N SER A 75 2.22 -3.34 -15.37
CA SER A 75 0.76 -3.47 -15.44
C SER A 75 0.19 -4.15 -14.20
N ARG A 76 0.86 -5.19 -13.70
CA ARG A 76 0.46 -5.86 -12.47
C ARG A 76 0.56 -4.93 -11.26
N TRP A 77 1.66 -4.21 -11.13
CA TRP A 77 1.85 -3.30 -10.01
C TRP A 77 0.88 -2.12 -10.05
N LEU A 78 0.57 -1.62 -11.24
CA LEU A 78 -0.48 -0.61 -11.40
C LEU A 78 -1.84 -1.16 -10.94
N ALA A 79 -2.17 -2.38 -11.34
CA ALA A 79 -3.43 -3.02 -10.92
C ALA A 79 -3.49 -3.18 -9.39
N ASP A 80 -2.37 -3.53 -8.74
CA ASP A 80 -2.30 -3.60 -7.28
C ASP A 80 -2.57 -2.24 -6.63
N ALA A 81 -1.96 -1.18 -7.14
CA ALA A 81 -2.18 0.17 -6.64
C ALA A 81 -3.65 0.60 -6.79
N LEU A 82 -4.25 0.33 -7.95
CA LEU A 82 -5.66 0.64 -8.18
C LEU A 82 -6.58 -0.13 -7.25
N ALA A 83 -6.28 -1.40 -6.98
CA ALA A 83 -7.05 -2.20 -6.03
C ALA A 83 -6.96 -1.64 -4.61
N VAL A 84 -5.78 -1.20 -4.18
CA VAL A 84 -5.61 -0.53 -2.88
C VAL A 84 -6.47 0.73 -2.81
N LEU A 85 -6.45 1.56 -3.85
CA LEU A 85 -7.26 2.77 -3.89
C LEU A 85 -8.76 2.45 -3.83
N ASP A 86 -9.21 1.45 -4.58
CA ASP A 86 -10.62 1.09 -4.66
C ASP A 86 -11.15 0.47 -3.37
N ASP A 87 -10.36 -0.40 -2.74
CA ASP A 87 -10.84 -1.23 -1.65
C ASP A 87 -10.47 -0.70 -0.26
N LEU A 88 -9.40 0.09 -0.15
CA LEU A 88 -8.88 0.56 1.14
C LEU A 88 -9.04 2.06 1.36
N THR A 89 -9.50 2.81 0.37
CA THR A 89 -9.70 4.26 0.50
C THR A 89 -11.07 4.67 -0.01
N THR A 90 -11.54 5.83 0.47
CA THR A 90 -12.76 6.49 -0.02
C THR A 90 -12.49 7.98 -0.20
N GLY A 91 -13.11 8.57 -1.24
CA GLY A 91 -12.93 9.99 -1.50
C GLY A 91 -11.57 10.36 -2.06
N GLU A 92 -11.12 11.57 -1.79
CA GLU A 92 -9.84 12.07 -2.27
C GLU A 92 -8.67 11.39 -1.57
N VAL A 93 -7.58 11.18 -2.31
CA VAL A 93 -6.34 10.61 -1.80
C VAL A 93 -5.15 11.49 -2.19
N VAL A 94 -4.08 11.40 -1.41
CA VAL A 94 -2.79 12.02 -1.74
C VAL A 94 -1.81 10.86 -1.96
N LEU A 95 -1.23 10.80 -3.15
CA LEU A 95 -0.23 9.78 -3.50
C LEU A 95 1.18 10.30 -3.21
N VAL A 96 1.96 9.48 -2.56
CA VAL A 96 3.35 9.81 -2.20
C VAL A 96 4.32 8.79 -2.74
#